data_494414707622fdcab6e7e220527169a3
#
_entry.id   494414707622fdcab6e7e220527169a3
#
_cell.length_a   1.000
_cell.length_b   1.000
_cell.length_c   1.000
_cell.angle_alpha   90.00
_cell.angle_beta   90.00
_cell.angle_gamma   90.00
#
_symmetry.space_group_name_H-M   'P 1'
#
loop_
_entity.id
_entity.type
_entity.pdbx_description
1 polymer ?
#
loop_
_entity_poly.entity_id
_entity_poly.type
_entity_poly.pdbx_seq_one_letter_code
_entity_poly.pdbx_strand_id
1 'polypeptide(L)'
;GDGNITGWLNELAFIPVDANPGAMRDEWSLDIGCGVKYFSQDGVIKLAPAAGIELDEVLSPAEKLKAVQALMNDGDGRAAAIYRSIGVYLAHSLALYHDMYHFRHVLLLGRVMSGCGGELIISECDRVLRDEYSELAEKIHLALPDEKFRRVGQSAAAASLPEIKK
;
A
#
# COMPACT_ATOMS: atom_id res chain seq x y z
N GLY A 1 15.91 8.21 -18.38
CA GLY A 1 15.21 7.19 -19.12
C GLY A 1 15.50 7.31 -20.59
N ASP A 2 15.34 6.22 -21.29
CA ASP A 2 15.55 6.06 -22.73
C ASP A 2 14.37 6.57 -23.59
N GLY A 3 13.43 7.30 -23.00
CA GLY A 3 12.27 7.88 -23.66
C GLY A 3 11.10 6.91 -23.89
N ASN A 4 11.20 5.68 -23.43
CA ASN A 4 10.10 4.72 -23.53
C ASN A 4 8.97 5.08 -22.55
N ILE A 5 7.74 5.03 -23.03
CA ILE A 5 6.55 5.25 -22.21
C ILE A 5 6.12 3.91 -21.64
N THR A 6 6.27 3.75 -20.32
CA THR A 6 5.90 2.54 -19.58
C THR A 6 4.80 2.81 -18.55
N GLY A 7 3.92 3.76 -18.84
CA GLY A 7 2.90 4.23 -17.89
C GLY A 7 2.01 3.12 -17.34
N TRP A 8 1.70 2.11 -18.13
CA TRP A 8 0.93 0.96 -17.71
C TRP A 8 1.68 0.02 -16.74
N LEU A 9 3.01 0.12 -16.63
CA LEU A 9 3.82 -0.65 -15.68
C LEU A 9 3.97 0.05 -14.31
N ASN A 10 3.45 1.25 -14.14
CA ASN A 10 3.66 2.03 -12.92
C ASN A 10 2.70 1.69 -11.79
N GLU A 11 1.67 0.90 -12.04
CA GLU A 11 0.74 0.44 -11.00
C GLU A 11 1.25 -0.85 -10.35
N LEU A 12 2.21 -0.74 -9.47
CA LEU A 12 2.80 -1.87 -8.74
C LEU A 12 1.78 -2.63 -7.88
N ALA A 13 0.64 -2.01 -7.58
CA ALA A 13 -0.43 -2.63 -6.81
C ALA A 13 -1.01 -3.91 -7.44
N PHE A 14 -0.91 -4.07 -8.76
CA PHE A 14 -1.40 -5.26 -9.46
C PHE A 14 -0.34 -6.35 -9.65
N ILE A 15 0.87 -6.14 -9.20
CA ILE A 15 1.91 -7.18 -9.23
C ILE A 15 1.63 -8.22 -8.13
N PRO A 16 1.73 -9.53 -8.43
CA PRO A 16 1.59 -10.59 -7.43
C PRO A 16 2.66 -10.48 -6.34
N VAL A 17 2.22 -10.52 -5.08
CA VAL A 17 3.08 -10.51 -3.87
C VAL A 17 2.84 -11.73 -3.00
N ASP A 18 1.80 -12.51 -3.28
CA ASP A 18 1.45 -13.72 -2.56
C ASP A 18 1.17 -14.85 -3.56
N ALA A 19 2.05 -15.83 -3.61
CA ALA A 19 1.95 -17.01 -4.48
C ALA A 19 1.23 -18.20 -3.82
N ASN A 20 0.63 -18.03 -2.65
CA ASN A 20 -0.13 -19.08 -1.99
C ASN A 20 -1.35 -19.48 -2.83
N PRO A 21 -1.70 -20.79 -2.91
CA PRO A 21 -2.92 -21.23 -3.59
C PRO A 21 -4.22 -20.62 -3.02
N GLY A 22 -4.21 -20.22 -1.73
CA GLY A 22 -5.32 -19.55 -1.05
C GLY A 22 -5.21 -18.03 -1.01
N ALA A 23 -4.32 -17.42 -1.81
CA ALA A 23 -4.15 -15.98 -1.88
C ALA A 23 -5.44 -15.28 -2.35
N MET A 24 -5.61 -14.03 -1.92
CA MET A 24 -6.79 -13.24 -2.27
C MET A 24 -6.84 -12.96 -3.77
N ARG A 25 -8.03 -13.12 -4.34
CA ARG A 25 -8.31 -12.73 -5.71
C ARG A 25 -8.85 -11.30 -5.74
N ASP A 26 -8.33 -10.48 -6.63
CA ASP A 26 -8.89 -9.18 -6.93
C ASP A 26 -10.15 -9.31 -7.81
N GLU A 27 -11.23 -8.62 -7.44
CA GLU A 27 -12.52 -8.73 -8.11
C GLU A 27 -12.54 -8.05 -9.47
N TRP A 28 -11.66 -7.10 -9.69
CA TRP A 28 -11.60 -6.32 -10.92
C TRP A 28 -10.67 -6.94 -11.96
N SER A 29 -9.42 -7.21 -11.59
CA SER A 29 -8.44 -7.79 -12.51
C SER A 29 -8.55 -9.31 -12.63
N LEU A 30 -9.18 -9.96 -11.63
CA LEU A 30 -9.24 -11.41 -11.42
C LEU A 30 -7.89 -12.05 -11.08
N ASP A 31 -6.85 -11.26 -10.88
CA ASP A 31 -5.53 -11.72 -10.49
C ASP A 31 -5.52 -12.23 -9.05
N ILE A 32 -4.66 -13.20 -8.78
CA ILE A 32 -4.51 -13.81 -7.47
C ILE A 32 -3.24 -13.27 -6.81
N GLY A 33 -3.34 -12.89 -5.55
CA GLY A 33 -2.18 -12.50 -4.74
C GLY A 33 -1.59 -11.15 -5.06
N CYS A 34 -2.29 -10.29 -5.81
CA CYS A 34 -1.76 -8.98 -6.17
C CYS A 34 -1.75 -7.99 -4.99
N GLY A 35 -0.81 -7.05 -5.02
CA GLY A 35 -0.54 -6.11 -3.95
C GLY A 35 -1.74 -5.27 -3.52
N VAL A 36 -2.67 -4.96 -4.43
CA VAL A 36 -3.90 -4.21 -4.12
C VAL A 36 -4.73 -4.87 -3.01
N LYS A 37 -4.70 -6.18 -2.89
CA LYS A 37 -5.42 -6.93 -1.84
C LYS A 37 -4.70 -6.91 -0.49
N TYR A 38 -3.43 -6.53 -0.45
CA TYR A 38 -2.59 -6.52 0.75
C TYR A 38 -2.28 -5.11 1.24
N PHE A 39 -2.18 -4.12 0.33
CA PHE A 39 -1.82 -2.73 0.65
C PHE A 39 -3.01 -1.78 0.62
N SER A 40 -4.21 -2.29 0.80
CA SER A 40 -5.47 -1.55 0.80
C SER A 40 -6.31 -1.83 2.04
N GLN A 41 -7.54 -1.33 2.06
CA GLN A 41 -8.52 -1.67 3.08
C GLN A 41 -8.75 -3.18 3.21
N ASP A 42 -8.59 -3.94 2.12
CA ASP A 42 -8.80 -5.39 2.13
C ASP A 42 -7.74 -6.10 2.99
N GLY A 43 -6.49 -5.63 2.94
CA GLY A 43 -5.42 -6.11 3.82
C GLY A 43 -5.73 -5.86 5.29
N VAL A 44 -6.26 -4.68 5.63
CA VAL A 44 -6.67 -4.34 7.00
C VAL A 44 -7.80 -5.26 7.46
N ILE A 45 -8.83 -5.44 6.62
CA ILE A 45 -9.99 -6.30 6.94
C ILE A 45 -9.57 -7.76 7.11
N LYS A 46 -8.69 -8.25 6.24
CA LYS A 46 -8.17 -9.63 6.30
C LYS A 46 -7.39 -9.91 7.58
N LEU A 47 -6.62 -8.93 8.05
CA LEU A 47 -5.79 -9.07 9.24
C LEU A 47 -6.55 -8.84 10.56
N ALA A 48 -7.71 -8.18 10.53
CA ALA A 48 -8.48 -7.86 11.72
C ALA A 48 -8.82 -9.08 12.60
N PRO A 49 -9.35 -10.20 12.07
CA PRO A 49 -9.62 -11.39 12.87
C PRO A 49 -8.35 -11.99 13.50
N ALA A 50 -7.24 -12.01 12.77
CA ALA A 50 -5.96 -12.51 13.27
C ALA A 50 -5.41 -11.63 14.41
N ALA A 51 -5.73 -10.34 14.40
CA ALA A 51 -5.41 -9.41 15.48
C ALA A 51 -6.42 -9.45 16.64
N GLY A 52 -7.47 -10.27 16.57
CA GLY A 52 -8.54 -10.34 17.58
C GLY A 52 -9.51 -9.14 17.53
N ILE A 53 -9.67 -8.54 16.34
CA ILE A 53 -10.64 -7.47 16.09
C ILE A 53 -11.79 -8.06 15.27
N GLU A 54 -12.96 -8.11 15.87
CA GLU A 54 -14.20 -8.50 15.20
C GLU A 54 -14.78 -7.28 14.47
N LEU A 55 -15.06 -7.43 13.18
CA LEU A 55 -15.70 -6.41 12.36
C LEU A 55 -17.10 -6.88 11.98
N ASP A 56 -18.09 -6.02 12.19
CA ASP A 56 -19.47 -6.31 11.84
C ASP A 56 -19.57 -6.60 10.32
N GLU A 57 -20.17 -7.73 9.98
CA GLU A 57 -20.31 -8.18 8.59
C GLU A 57 -21.18 -7.27 7.74
N VAL A 58 -22.12 -6.55 8.37
CA VAL A 58 -23.03 -5.60 7.69
C VAL A 58 -22.30 -4.36 7.21
N LEU A 59 -21.16 -4.02 7.81
CA LEU A 59 -20.38 -2.84 7.41
C LEU A 59 -19.75 -3.02 6.02
N SER A 60 -19.81 -1.96 5.23
CA SER A 60 -19.05 -1.88 3.98
C SER A 60 -17.54 -1.93 4.25
N PRO A 61 -16.71 -2.31 3.26
CA PRO A 61 -15.26 -2.32 3.41
C PRO A 61 -14.68 -0.98 3.88
N ALA A 62 -15.24 0.14 3.43
CA ALA A 62 -14.81 1.46 3.86
C ALA A 62 -15.14 1.76 5.32
N GLU A 63 -16.29 1.28 5.83
CA GLU A 63 -16.67 1.42 7.22
C GLU A 63 -15.84 0.50 8.12
N LYS A 64 -15.56 -0.72 7.69
CA LYS A 64 -14.63 -1.63 8.37
C LYS A 64 -13.24 -1.01 8.54
N LEU A 65 -12.71 -0.41 7.47
CA LEU A 65 -11.45 0.34 7.56
C LEU A 65 -11.53 1.47 8.59
N LYS A 66 -12.60 2.27 8.57
CA LYS A 66 -12.80 3.36 9.53
C LYS A 66 -12.85 2.86 10.97
N ALA A 67 -13.48 1.72 11.23
CA ALA A 67 -13.53 1.12 12.55
C ALA A 67 -12.13 0.77 13.06
N VAL A 68 -11.29 0.15 12.23
CA VAL A 68 -9.90 -0.16 12.60
C VAL A 68 -9.06 1.12 12.74
N GLN A 69 -9.28 2.13 11.91
CA GLN A 69 -8.61 3.45 12.03
C GLN A 69 -8.99 4.16 13.34
N ALA A 70 -10.23 4.04 13.80
CA ALA A 70 -10.64 4.59 15.09
C ALA A 70 -9.89 3.88 16.24
N LEU A 71 -9.85 2.55 16.26
CA LEU A 71 -9.06 1.80 17.23
C LEU A 71 -7.57 2.19 17.20
N MET A 72 -7.01 2.41 16.02
CA MET A 72 -5.63 2.86 15.87
C MET A 72 -5.41 4.25 16.49
N ASN A 73 -6.34 5.18 16.29
CA ASN A 73 -6.29 6.53 16.87
C ASN A 73 -6.44 6.50 18.40
N ASP A 74 -7.18 5.53 18.93
CA ASP A 74 -7.36 5.30 20.37
C ASP A 74 -6.17 4.56 21.01
N GLY A 75 -5.15 4.20 20.22
CA GLY A 75 -3.93 3.55 20.70
C GLY A 75 -4.07 2.03 20.88
N ASP A 76 -5.05 1.38 20.27
CA ASP A 76 -5.23 -0.07 20.36
C ASP A 76 -4.06 -0.80 19.71
N GLY A 77 -3.31 -1.57 20.52
CA GLY A 77 -2.15 -2.32 20.06
C GLY A 77 -2.46 -3.38 19.01
N ARG A 78 -3.71 -3.91 18.96
CA ARG A 78 -4.16 -4.87 17.96
C ARG A 78 -4.30 -4.20 16.59
N ALA A 79 -4.89 -3.02 16.54
CA ALA A 79 -4.95 -2.22 15.33
C ALA A 79 -3.53 -1.85 14.86
N ALA A 80 -2.66 -1.42 15.76
CA ALA A 80 -1.27 -1.13 15.43
C ALA A 80 -0.52 -2.35 14.86
N ALA A 81 -0.80 -3.56 15.35
CA ALA A 81 -0.19 -4.79 14.81
C ALA A 81 -0.58 -5.05 13.35
N ILE A 82 -1.83 -4.73 12.96
CA ILE A 82 -2.28 -4.82 11.56
C ILE A 82 -1.43 -3.90 10.67
N TYR A 83 -1.31 -2.62 11.04
CA TYR A 83 -0.57 -1.65 10.23
C TYR A 83 0.93 -1.97 10.16
N ARG A 84 1.53 -2.48 11.25
CA ARG A 84 2.92 -3.00 11.21
C ARG A 84 3.06 -4.15 10.23
N SER A 85 2.15 -5.12 10.27
CA SER A 85 2.19 -6.27 9.34
C SER A 85 2.14 -5.81 7.88
N ILE A 86 1.29 -4.81 7.57
CA ILE A 86 1.22 -4.23 6.22
C ILE A 86 2.54 -3.54 5.86
N GLY A 87 3.19 -2.85 6.81
CA GLY A 87 4.50 -2.22 6.62
C GLY A 87 5.60 -3.25 6.30
N VAL A 88 5.61 -4.38 7.01
CA VAL A 88 6.52 -5.51 6.74
C VAL A 88 6.30 -6.07 5.33
N TYR A 89 5.05 -6.36 4.97
CA TYR A 89 4.73 -6.86 3.63
C TYR A 89 5.14 -5.87 2.53
N LEU A 90 4.95 -4.58 2.78
CA LEU A 90 5.33 -3.54 1.84
C LEU A 90 6.85 -3.52 1.61
N ALA A 91 7.66 -3.65 2.66
CA ALA A 91 9.11 -3.64 2.54
C ALA A 91 9.62 -4.78 1.65
N HIS A 92 9.18 -6.01 1.91
CA HIS A 92 9.56 -7.17 1.09
C HIS A 92 9.07 -7.05 -0.35
N SER A 93 7.87 -6.50 -0.54
CA SER A 93 7.33 -6.27 -1.89
C SER A 93 8.09 -5.20 -2.65
N LEU A 94 8.53 -4.13 -1.98
CA LEU A 94 9.36 -3.09 -2.60
C LEU A 94 10.72 -3.61 -3.02
N ALA A 95 11.31 -4.54 -2.26
CA ALA A 95 12.54 -5.22 -2.66
C ALA A 95 12.33 -5.99 -3.97
N LEU A 96 11.28 -6.81 -4.05
CA LEU A 96 10.92 -7.54 -5.27
C LEU A 96 10.64 -6.60 -6.45
N TYR A 97 9.90 -5.52 -6.23
CA TYR A 97 9.56 -4.56 -7.29
C TYR A 97 10.78 -3.79 -7.78
N HIS A 98 11.70 -3.46 -6.86
CA HIS A 98 12.91 -2.73 -7.22
C HIS A 98 13.81 -3.54 -8.13
N ASP A 99 13.89 -4.85 -7.96
CA ASP A 99 14.66 -5.74 -8.85
C ASP A 99 14.15 -5.72 -10.28
N MET A 100 12.86 -5.45 -10.47
CA MET A 100 12.23 -5.37 -11.80
C MET A 100 12.25 -3.97 -12.40
N TYR A 101 12.05 -2.93 -11.59
CA TYR A 101 11.76 -1.57 -12.08
C TYR A 101 12.81 -0.52 -11.74
N HIS A 102 13.74 -0.80 -10.83
CA HIS A 102 14.82 0.11 -10.42
C HIS A 102 14.38 1.53 -10.08
N PHE A 103 13.21 1.67 -9.43
CA PHE A 103 12.67 2.97 -9.02
C PHE A 103 13.46 3.58 -7.87
N ARG A 104 13.40 4.90 -7.73
CA ARG A 104 14.00 5.65 -6.62
C ARG A 104 12.97 6.28 -5.70
N HIS A 105 11.78 6.55 -6.19
CA HIS A 105 10.72 7.22 -5.44
C HIS A 105 9.46 6.37 -5.44
N VAL A 106 8.88 6.18 -4.25
CA VAL A 106 7.63 5.47 -4.05
C VAL A 106 6.65 6.40 -3.37
N LEU A 107 5.56 6.73 -4.05
CA LEU A 107 4.48 7.51 -3.49
C LEU A 107 3.35 6.56 -3.06
N LEU A 108 3.07 6.53 -1.76
CA LEU A 108 2.05 5.66 -1.18
C LEU A 108 0.72 6.42 -1.09
N LEU A 109 -0.28 5.91 -1.79
CA LEU A 109 -1.59 6.52 -1.92
C LEU A 109 -2.67 5.61 -1.34
N GLY A 110 -3.82 6.18 -1.04
CA GLY A 110 -5.01 5.43 -0.65
C GLY A 110 -5.46 5.69 0.79
N ARG A 111 -6.69 5.28 1.07
CA ARG A 111 -7.34 5.53 2.37
C ARG A 111 -6.67 4.82 3.54
N VAL A 112 -6.04 3.68 3.30
CA VAL A 112 -5.28 2.94 4.31
C VAL A 112 -4.07 3.74 4.83
N MET A 113 -3.52 4.61 3.99
CA MET A 113 -2.39 5.47 4.32
C MET A 113 -2.78 6.77 5.04
N SER A 114 -4.04 6.91 5.47
CA SER A 114 -4.50 8.11 6.18
C SER A 114 -4.24 8.02 7.68
N GLY A 115 -3.83 9.15 8.28
CA GLY A 115 -3.61 9.26 9.72
C GLY A 115 -2.42 8.45 10.23
N CYS A 116 -2.39 8.18 11.54
CA CYS A 116 -1.29 7.51 12.22
C CYS A 116 -1.05 6.07 11.71
N GLY A 117 -2.05 5.41 11.14
CA GLY A 117 -1.87 4.10 10.51
C GLY A 117 -0.93 4.14 9.32
N GLY A 118 -1.07 5.13 8.44
CA GLY A 118 -0.17 5.32 7.30
C GLY A 118 1.26 5.66 7.71
N GLU A 119 1.42 6.48 8.73
CA GLU A 119 2.74 6.79 9.31
C GLU A 119 3.41 5.54 9.88
N LEU A 120 2.63 4.69 10.55
CA LEU A 120 3.13 3.43 11.10
C LEU A 120 3.54 2.45 9.99
N ILE A 121 2.77 2.33 8.90
CA ILE A 121 3.15 1.51 7.74
C ILE A 121 4.51 1.96 7.20
N ILE A 122 4.69 3.27 6.98
CA ILE A 122 5.96 3.80 6.45
C ILE A 122 7.11 3.54 7.42
N SER A 123 6.95 3.85 8.70
CA SER A 123 8.02 3.69 9.68
C SER A 123 8.45 2.23 9.82
N GLU A 124 7.50 1.30 9.80
CA GLU A 124 7.79 -0.12 9.86
C GLU A 124 8.43 -0.64 8.56
N CYS A 125 7.92 -0.18 7.40
CA CYS A 125 8.53 -0.49 6.11
C CYS A 125 9.99 0.00 6.05
N ASP A 126 10.26 1.24 6.44
CA ASP A 126 11.62 1.81 6.47
C ASP A 126 12.52 1.04 7.44
N ARG A 127 12.01 0.64 8.61
CA ARG A 127 12.74 -0.20 9.56
C ARG A 127 13.17 -1.53 8.92
N VAL A 128 12.24 -2.27 8.31
CA VAL A 128 12.55 -3.56 7.67
C VAL A 128 13.51 -3.38 6.49
N LEU A 129 13.33 -2.34 5.68
CA LEU A 129 14.26 -2.04 4.59
C LEU A 129 15.68 -1.81 5.10
N ARG A 130 15.86 -1.07 6.18
CA ARG A 130 17.19 -0.84 6.79
C ARG A 130 17.79 -2.09 7.39
N ASP A 131 16.97 -2.90 8.04
CA ASP A 131 17.44 -4.12 8.73
C ASP A 131 17.80 -5.24 7.76
N GLU A 132 17.02 -5.42 6.69
CA GLU A 132 17.13 -6.59 5.80
C GLU A 132 17.59 -6.25 4.38
N TYR A 133 17.41 -4.99 3.93
CA TYR A 133 17.71 -4.52 2.57
C TYR A 133 18.46 -3.18 2.59
N SER A 134 19.54 -3.09 3.37
CA SER A 134 20.24 -1.82 3.65
C SER A 134 20.66 -1.06 2.38
N GLU A 135 21.16 -1.76 1.35
CA GLU A 135 21.53 -1.13 0.09
C GLU A 135 20.32 -0.56 -0.67
N LEU A 136 19.15 -1.15 -0.52
CA LEU A 136 17.92 -0.66 -1.11
C LEU A 136 17.38 0.54 -0.35
N ALA A 137 17.44 0.50 1.00
CA ALA A 137 17.02 1.59 1.86
C ALA A 137 17.74 2.91 1.54
N GLU A 138 19.01 2.85 1.09
CA GLU A 138 19.76 4.02 0.66
C GLU A 138 19.35 4.56 -0.72
N LYS A 139 18.72 3.74 -1.55
CA LYS A 139 18.39 4.05 -2.95
C LYS A 139 16.97 4.55 -3.15
N ILE A 140 16.03 4.15 -2.28
CA ILE A 140 14.61 4.47 -2.44
C ILE A 140 14.11 5.46 -1.39
N HIS A 141 13.15 6.28 -1.79
CA HIS A 141 12.51 7.26 -0.93
C HIS A 141 11.01 7.00 -0.89
N LEU A 142 10.50 6.69 0.31
CA LEU A 142 9.08 6.51 0.56
C LEU A 142 8.46 7.86 0.92
N ALA A 143 7.32 8.17 0.35
CA ALA A 143 6.60 9.41 0.64
C ALA A 143 5.09 9.19 0.74
N LEU A 144 4.46 9.94 1.65
CA LEU A 144 3.02 10.17 1.63
C LEU A 144 2.75 11.49 0.91
N PRO A 145 1.64 11.60 0.18
CA PRO A 145 1.25 12.88 -0.38
C PRO A 145 0.92 13.85 0.77
N ASP A 146 1.27 15.12 0.59
CA ASP A 146 0.77 16.18 1.45
C ASP A 146 -0.76 16.15 1.51
N GLU A 147 -1.37 16.46 2.65
CA GLU A 147 -2.83 16.43 2.83
C GLU A 147 -3.57 17.30 1.80
N LYS A 148 -2.96 18.40 1.38
CA LYS A 148 -3.46 19.26 0.32
C LYS A 148 -3.52 18.55 -1.03
N PHE A 149 -2.57 17.66 -1.31
CA PHE A 149 -2.49 16.88 -2.54
C PHE A 149 -3.30 15.57 -2.50
N ARG A 150 -3.64 15.06 -1.31
CA ARG A 150 -4.50 13.87 -1.19
C ARG A 150 -5.87 14.05 -1.84
N ARG A 151 -6.41 15.27 -1.82
CA ARG A 151 -7.71 15.60 -2.44
C ARG A 151 -7.61 15.88 -3.94
N VAL A 152 -6.44 16.19 -4.42
CA VAL A 152 -6.20 16.65 -5.80
C VAL A 152 -5.30 15.68 -6.57
N GLY A 153 -4.66 14.73 -5.88
CA GLY A 153 -3.57 13.92 -6.43
C GLY A 153 -3.94 13.14 -7.69
N GLN A 154 -5.09 12.48 -7.73
CA GLN A 154 -5.53 11.77 -8.93
C GLN A 154 -5.87 12.73 -10.09
N SER A 155 -6.47 13.87 -9.77
CA SER A 155 -6.79 14.91 -10.77
C SER A 155 -5.52 15.63 -11.25
N ALA A 156 -4.55 15.86 -10.37
CA ALA A 156 -3.28 16.49 -10.75
C ALA A 156 -2.41 15.53 -11.56
N ALA A 157 -2.37 14.24 -11.21
CA ALA A 157 -1.68 13.22 -11.99
C ALA A 157 -2.31 13.07 -13.39
N ALA A 158 -3.64 13.03 -13.47
CA ALA A 158 -4.34 12.98 -14.74
C ALA A 158 -4.10 14.25 -15.60
N ALA A 159 -4.03 15.42 -14.98
CA ALA A 159 -3.77 16.69 -15.66
C ALA A 159 -2.30 16.84 -16.10
N SER A 160 -1.39 16.09 -15.53
CA SER A 160 0.05 16.11 -15.90
C SER A 160 0.41 15.11 -17.01
N LEU A 161 -0.55 14.29 -17.46
CA LEU A 161 -0.32 13.40 -18.59
C LEU A 161 -0.13 14.24 -19.87
N PRO A 162 0.87 13.94 -20.71
CA PRO A 162 1.07 14.64 -21.97
C PRO A 162 -0.16 14.44 -22.87
N GLU A 163 -0.63 15.53 -23.49
CA GLU A 163 -1.69 15.45 -24.47
C GLU A 163 -1.27 14.51 -25.61
N ILE A 164 -2.06 13.47 -25.84
CA ILE A 164 -1.88 12.60 -26.99
C ILE A 164 -2.29 13.43 -28.21
N LYS A 165 -1.32 13.99 -28.92
CA LYS A 165 -1.59 14.57 -30.23
C LYS A 165 -2.04 13.45 -31.17
N LYS A 166 -3.29 13.54 -31.62
CA LYS A 166 -3.86 12.68 -32.67
C LYS A 166 -3.16 12.93 -34.01
#